data_ead9e49a1a3698e18005b7a50bc693ff
#
_entry.id   ead9e49a1a3698e18005b7a50bc693ff
#
_cell.length_a   1.000
_cell.length_b   1.000
_cell.length_c   1.000
_cell.angle_alpha   90.00
_cell.angle_beta   90.00
_cell.angle_gamma   90.00
#
_symmetry.space_group_name_H-M   'P 1'
#
loop_
_entity.id
_entity.type
_entity.pdbx_description
1 polymer ?
#
loop_
_entity_poly.entity_id
_entity_poly.type
_entity_poly.pdbx_seq_one_letter_code
_entity_poly.pdbx_strand_id
1 'polypeptide(L)'
;MKKLINLISEEVTKAFVSAGYDEKYGKVTLSNRPDLCEFQCNGAMAAAKEYKCAPFMISDKVAELLESDEMFESVESVKPGFLNIKMDTAFLAKYMNDMKDDEGRYGLEKAKKPLTIVVDYGGPNVAKPLHVGHLRSAVIGESVKRIAKFMGHNVIGDCLLYTSP
;
A
#
# COMPACT_ATOMS: atom_id res chain seq x y z
N MET A 1 -4.94 -6.75 -6.94
CA MET A 1 -3.88 -5.98 -7.65
C MET A 1 -2.79 -5.60 -6.66
N LYS A 2 -1.51 -5.62 -7.05
CA LYS A 2 -0.42 -5.19 -6.16
C LYS A 2 -0.51 -3.70 -5.86
N LYS A 3 -0.18 -3.29 -4.65
CA LYS A 3 -0.09 -1.87 -4.28
C LYS A 3 1.02 -1.19 -5.10
N LEU A 4 0.78 0.05 -5.55
CA LEU A 4 1.72 0.82 -6.35
C LEU A 4 3.13 0.85 -5.73
N ILE A 5 3.24 1.14 -4.43
CA ILE A 5 4.54 1.19 -3.73
C ILE A 5 5.29 -0.16 -3.75
N ASN A 6 4.57 -1.29 -3.82
CA ASN A 6 5.20 -2.60 -3.92
C ASN A 6 5.70 -2.86 -5.34
N LEU A 7 4.99 -2.40 -6.38
CA LEU A 7 5.44 -2.47 -7.76
C LEU A 7 6.73 -1.67 -7.94
N ILE A 8 6.74 -0.43 -7.45
CA ILE A 8 7.93 0.44 -7.49
C ILE A 8 9.11 -0.22 -6.75
N SER A 9 8.86 -0.75 -5.55
CA SER A 9 9.91 -1.43 -4.77
C SER A 9 10.46 -2.67 -5.48
N GLU A 10 9.63 -3.41 -6.22
CA GLU A 10 10.08 -4.56 -7.00
C GLU A 10 11.03 -4.14 -8.13
N GLU A 11 10.70 -3.08 -8.87
CA GLU A 11 11.57 -2.59 -9.96
C GLU A 11 12.89 -2.01 -9.40
N VAL A 12 12.80 -1.21 -8.35
CA VAL A 12 14.01 -0.70 -7.67
C VAL A 12 14.87 -1.84 -7.11
N THR A 13 14.25 -2.88 -6.55
CA THR A 13 14.98 -4.08 -6.07
C THR A 13 15.70 -4.80 -7.21
N LYS A 14 15.03 -4.97 -8.36
CA LYS A 14 15.66 -5.56 -9.55
C LYS A 14 16.87 -4.74 -10.01
N ALA A 15 16.76 -3.41 -10.00
CA ALA A 15 17.86 -2.52 -10.36
C ALA A 15 19.04 -2.64 -9.39
N PHE A 16 18.79 -2.73 -8.06
CA PHE A 16 19.84 -2.99 -7.08
C PHE A 16 20.55 -4.32 -7.33
N VAL A 17 19.79 -5.39 -7.58
CA VAL A 17 20.34 -6.72 -7.88
C VAL A 17 21.15 -6.70 -9.18
N SER A 18 20.65 -6.07 -10.23
CA SER A 18 21.35 -5.91 -11.51
C SER A 18 22.63 -5.08 -11.38
N ALA A 19 22.64 -4.12 -10.45
CA ALA A 19 23.82 -3.34 -10.12
C ALA A 19 24.84 -4.12 -9.27
N GLY A 20 24.51 -5.35 -8.81
CA GLY A 20 25.38 -6.22 -8.01
C GLY A 20 25.23 -6.02 -6.50
N TYR A 21 24.11 -5.47 -6.04
CA TYR A 21 23.81 -5.24 -4.63
C TYR A 21 22.70 -6.18 -4.13
N ASP A 22 22.55 -6.31 -2.81
CA ASP A 22 21.55 -7.15 -2.17
C ASP A 22 20.13 -6.56 -2.36
N GLU A 23 19.14 -7.46 -2.56
CA GLU A 23 17.73 -7.12 -2.75
C GLU A 23 17.12 -6.31 -1.60
N LYS A 24 17.62 -6.46 -0.39
CA LYS A 24 17.13 -5.78 0.82
C LYS A 24 17.20 -4.25 0.73
N TYR A 25 17.98 -3.69 -0.19
CA TYR A 25 18.17 -2.26 -0.37
C TYR A 25 17.14 -1.60 -1.30
N GLY A 26 16.35 -2.38 -2.03
CA GLY A 26 15.37 -1.86 -2.99
C GLY A 26 14.05 -1.33 -2.37
N LYS A 27 13.97 -1.22 -1.05
CA LYS A 27 12.73 -0.76 -0.39
C LYS A 27 12.49 0.72 -0.62
N VAL A 28 11.31 1.03 -1.19
CA VAL A 28 10.84 2.39 -1.47
C VAL A 28 9.84 2.84 -0.41
N THR A 29 9.84 4.14 -0.11
CA THR A 29 8.91 4.81 0.80
C THR A 29 8.32 6.04 0.13
N LEU A 30 7.21 6.55 0.66
CA LEU A 30 6.72 7.87 0.28
C LEU A 30 7.76 8.93 0.65
N SER A 31 7.92 9.90 -0.23
CA SER A 31 8.82 11.02 0.02
C SER A 31 8.26 11.94 1.10
N ASN A 32 9.14 12.45 1.96
CA ASN A 32 8.81 13.53 2.89
C ASN A 32 8.79 14.92 2.20
N ARG A 33 9.21 14.99 0.94
CA ARG A 33 9.28 16.20 0.11
C ARG A 33 8.51 15.98 -1.19
N PRO A 34 7.16 15.99 -1.12
CA PRO A 34 6.31 15.74 -2.29
C PRO A 34 6.46 16.80 -3.40
N ASP A 35 7.05 17.94 -3.07
CA ASP A 35 7.46 18.99 -4.01
C ASP A 35 8.62 18.57 -4.92
N LEU A 36 9.42 17.59 -4.50
CA LEU A 36 10.56 17.10 -5.28
C LEU A 36 10.28 15.77 -5.97
N CYS A 37 9.65 14.84 -5.28
CA CYS A 37 9.34 13.50 -5.79
C CYS A 37 8.22 12.85 -4.97
N GLU A 38 7.48 11.91 -5.54
CA GLU A 38 6.44 11.16 -4.83
C GLU A 38 7.02 10.04 -3.97
N PHE A 39 8.07 9.38 -4.46
CA PHE A 39 8.69 8.24 -3.78
C PHE A 39 10.19 8.42 -3.63
N GLN A 40 10.74 7.76 -2.61
CA GLN A 40 12.17 7.82 -2.33
C GLN A 40 12.70 6.45 -1.89
N CYS A 41 13.91 6.10 -2.35
CA CYS A 41 14.66 4.97 -1.85
C CYS A 41 15.96 5.44 -1.21
N ASN A 42 16.20 4.96 0.03
CA ASN A 42 17.39 5.31 0.82
C ASN A 42 18.38 4.13 0.93
N GLY A 43 18.13 3.06 0.17
CA GLY A 43 18.90 1.83 0.27
C GLY A 43 20.38 1.97 -0.05
N ALA A 44 20.74 2.89 -0.95
CA ALA A 44 22.13 3.13 -1.32
C ALA A 44 23.00 3.58 -0.13
N MET A 45 22.43 4.34 0.83
CA MET A 45 23.16 4.73 2.05
C MET A 45 23.45 3.55 2.98
N ALA A 46 22.52 2.59 3.05
CA ALA A 46 22.73 1.38 3.83
C ALA A 46 23.71 0.43 3.12
N ALA A 47 23.56 0.25 1.81
CA ALA A 47 24.45 -0.56 0.98
C ALA A 47 25.90 -0.04 1.02
N ALA A 48 26.11 1.27 1.00
CA ALA A 48 27.44 1.87 1.03
C ALA A 48 28.30 1.41 2.21
N LYS A 49 27.69 1.18 3.37
CA LYS A 49 28.38 0.68 4.57
C LYS A 49 28.84 -0.76 4.39
N GLU A 50 28.05 -1.60 3.76
CA GLU A 50 28.35 -3.02 3.54
C GLU A 50 29.36 -3.20 2.40
N TYR A 51 29.16 -2.47 1.31
CA TYR A 51 30.02 -2.57 0.11
C TYR A 51 31.23 -1.64 0.13
N LYS A 52 31.43 -0.83 1.19
CA LYS A 52 32.55 0.09 1.40
C LYS A 52 32.80 1.02 0.21
N CYS A 53 31.76 1.56 -0.38
CA CYS A 53 31.82 2.51 -1.48
C CYS A 53 30.94 3.75 -1.16
N ALA A 54 31.12 4.81 -1.91
CA ALA A 54 30.32 6.02 -1.71
C ALA A 54 28.84 5.81 -2.06
N PRO A 55 27.88 6.23 -1.21
CA PRO A 55 26.46 5.99 -1.44
C PRO A 55 25.96 6.51 -2.79
N PHE A 56 26.46 7.68 -3.22
CA PHE A 56 26.05 8.27 -4.49
C PHE A 56 26.48 7.42 -5.70
N MET A 57 27.58 6.67 -5.63
CA MET A 57 27.99 5.76 -6.71
C MET A 57 26.99 4.61 -6.90
N ILE A 58 26.39 4.15 -5.79
CA ILE A 58 25.35 3.12 -5.83
C ILE A 58 24.07 3.69 -6.39
N SER A 59 23.65 4.85 -5.88
CA SER A 59 22.40 5.48 -6.36
C SER A 59 22.49 5.93 -7.82
N ASP A 60 23.65 6.44 -8.30
CA ASP A 60 23.85 6.80 -9.71
C ASP A 60 23.67 5.56 -10.61
N LYS A 61 24.32 4.45 -10.27
CA LYS A 61 24.23 3.21 -11.04
C LYS A 61 22.82 2.62 -11.06
N VAL A 62 22.11 2.68 -9.93
CA VAL A 62 20.73 2.20 -9.84
C VAL A 62 19.78 3.13 -10.61
N ALA A 63 19.97 4.45 -10.53
CA ALA A 63 19.18 5.41 -11.29
C ALA A 63 19.31 5.20 -12.80
N GLU A 64 20.53 5.00 -13.31
CA GLU A 64 20.79 4.71 -14.72
C GLU A 64 20.05 3.45 -15.21
N LEU A 65 19.99 2.39 -14.39
CA LEU A 65 19.26 1.17 -14.73
C LEU A 65 17.73 1.34 -14.75
N LEU A 66 17.22 2.34 -14.06
CA LEU A 66 15.77 2.64 -13.98
C LEU A 66 15.33 3.71 -14.99
N GLU A 67 16.26 4.42 -15.62
CA GLU A 67 15.96 5.54 -16.55
C GLU A 67 15.13 5.11 -17.77
N SER A 68 15.25 3.86 -18.20
CA SER A 68 14.49 3.31 -19.33
C SER A 68 13.17 2.64 -18.97
N ASP A 69 12.77 2.63 -17.69
CA ASP A 69 11.54 1.98 -17.24
C ASP A 69 10.35 2.92 -17.44
N GLU A 70 9.36 2.48 -18.23
CA GLU A 70 8.14 3.24 -18.56
C GLU A 70 7.27 3.59 -17.33
N MET A 71 7.55 3.01 -16.17
CA MET A 71 6.85 3.31 -14.91
C MET A 71 7.21 4.70 -14.38
N PHE A 72 8.39 5.22 -14.72
CA PHE A 72 8.95 6.42 -14.12
C PHE A 72 9.04 7.58 -15.12
N GLU A 73 8.60 8.77 -14.69
CA GLU A 73 8.91 10.02 -15.40
C GLU A 73 10.40 10.38 -15.22
N SER A 74 10.90 10.23 -13.99
CA SER A 74 12.32 10.42 -13.68
C SER A 74 12.74 9.65 -12.43
N VAL A 75 13.99 9.20 -12.43
CA VAL A 75 14.66 8.63 -11.26
C VAL A 75 15.99 9.37 -11.07
N GLU A 76 16.08 10.18 -10.04
CA GLU A 76 17.24 11.04 -9.81
C GLU A 76 18.05 10.56 -8.60
N SER A 77 19.35 10.40 -8.80
CA SER A 77 20.29 10.22 -7.70
C SER A 77 20.64 11.56 -7.07
N VAL A 78 20.34 11.68 -5.78
CA VAL A 78 20.60 12.92 -5.01
C VAL A 78 21.54 12.62 -3.86
N LYS A 79 22.61 13.43 -3.73
CA LYS A 79 23.58 13.28 -2.64
C LYS A 79 22.90 13.40 -1.27
N PRO A 80 23.30 12.59 -0.28
CA PRO A 80 24.48 11.68 -0.28
C PRO A 80 24.23 10.30 -0.92
N GLY A 81 23.00 9.92 -1.32
CA GLY A 81 22.67 8.61 -1.89
C GLY A 81 21.18 8.31 -1.83
N PHE A 82 20.36 9.32 -2.03
CA PHE A 82 18.92 9.18 -2.21
C PHE A 82 18.58 8.90 -3.67
N LEU A 83 17.59 8.05 -3.89
CA LEU A 83 16.91 7.93 -5.19
C LEU A 83 15.56 8.61 -5.05
N ASN A 84 15.38 9.72 -5.74
CA ASN A 84 14.11 10.42 -5.87
C ASN A 84 13.39 9.90 -7.11
N ILE A 85 12.16 9.46 -6.95
CA ILE A 85 11.40 8.77 -7.98
C ILE A 85 10.12 9.55 -8.25
N LYS A 86 9.92 9.94 -9.52
CA LYS A 86 8.67 10.48 -10.03
C LYS A 86 8.01 9.48 -10.96
N MET A 87 6.71 9.34 -10.81
CA MET A 87 5.91 8.40 -11.58
C MET A 87 5.51 8.98 -12.92
N ASP A 88 5.54 8.15 -13.97
CA ASP A 88 4.98 8.51 -15.25
C ASP A 88 3.44 8.63 -15.17
N THR A 89 2.89 9.69 -15.73
CA THR A 89 1.46 9.99 -15.66
C THR A 89 0.61 9.04 -16.49
N ALA A 90 1.11 8.52 -17.61
CA ALA A 90 0.40 7.53 -18.43
C ALA A 90 0.36 6.18 -17.72
N PHE A 91 1.45 5.79 -17.07
CA PHE A 91 1.49 4.60 -16.21
C PHE A 91 0.49 4.71 -15.06
N LEU A 92 0.45 5.84 -14.35
CA LEU A 92 -0.51 6.07 -13.26
C LEU A 92 -1.96 6.03 -13.77
N ALA A 93 -2.24 6.64 -14.90
CA ALA A 93 -3.59 6.60 -15.50
C ALA A 93 -4.02 5.17 -15.83
N LYS A 94 -3.13 4.36 -16.41
CA LYS A 94 -3.37 2.94 -16.67
C LYS A 94 -3.62 2.17 -15.37
N TYR A 95 -2.75 2.34 -14.37
CA TYR A 95 -2.89 1.70 -13.06
C TYR A 95 -4.24 2.04 -12.39
N MET A 96 -4.69 3.30 -12.47
CA MET A 96 -6.00 3.73 -11.94
C MET A 96 -7.17 3.14 -12.72
N ASN A 97 -7.07 3.03 -14.05
CA ASN A 97 -8.10 2.37 -14.87
C ASN A 97 -8.20 0.88 -14.53
N ASP A 98 -7.06 0.18 -14.39
CA ASP A 98 -7.03 -1.22 -13.98
C ASP A 98 -7.67 -1.40 -12.58
N MET A 99 -7.45 -0.46 -11.65
CA MET A 99 -8.13 -0.44 -10.35
C MET A 99 -9.64 -0.29 -10.48
N LYS A 100 -10.12 0.59 -11.36
CA LYS A 100 -11.53 0.83 -11.60
C LYS A 100 -12.22 -0.41 -12.15
N ASP A 101 -11.54 -1.13 -13.06
CA ASP A 101 -12.08 -2.30 -13.75
C ASP A 101 -12.00 -3.59 -12.89
N ASP A 102 -11.43 -3.53 -11.69
CA ASP A 102 -11.26 -4.64 -10.74
C ASP A 102 -12.57 -4.95 -9.97
N GLU A 103 -13.69 -5.20 -10.70
CA GLU A 103 -14.99 -5.66 -10.14
C GLU A 103 -15.45 -4.93 -8.87
N GLY A 104 -15.16 -3.63 -8.76
CA GLY A 104 -15.51 -2.81 -7.59
C GLY A 104 -14.63 -3.03 -6.36
N ARG A 105 -13.52 -3.72 -6.51
CA ARG A 105 -12.56 -3.92 -5.41
C ARG A 105 -11.48 -2.84 -5.34
N TYR A 106 -11.33 -2.06 -6.39
CA TYR A 106 -10.40 -0.94 -6.45
C TYR A 106 -8.95 -1.31 -6.09
N GLY A 107 -8.47 -2.45 -6.61
CA GLY A 107 -7.12 -2.93 -6.36
C GLY A 107 -6.90 -3.64 -5.01
N LEU A 108 -7.92 -3.78 -4.18
CA LEU A 108 -7.80 -4.46 -2.89
C LEU A 108 -7.85 -5.99 -3.06
N GLU A 109 -6.79 -6.66 -2.65
CA GLU A 109 -6.71 -8.12 -2.65
C GLU A 109 -7.55 -8.71 -1.51
N LYS A 110 -8.17 -9.87 -1.78
CA LYS A 110 -8.80 -10.66 -0.73
C LYS A 110 -7.73 -11.27 0.20
N ALA A 111 -8.09 -11.46 1.44
CA ALA A 111 -7.23 -12.14 2.42
C ALA A 111 -6.81 -13.52 1.90
N LYS A 112 -5.50 -13.79 1.84
CA LYS A 112 -4.97 -15.10 1.41
C LYS A 112 -5.37 -16.25 2.34
N LYS A 113 -5.61 -15.93 3.61
CA LYS A 113 -6.11 -16.87 4.64
C LYS A 113 -7.35 -16.25 5.29
N PRO A 114 -8.55 -16.51 4.75
CA PRO A 114 -9.78 -16.00 5.33
C PRO A 114 -9.95 -16.47 6.77
N LEU A 115 -10.34 -15.55 7.65
CA LEU A 115 -10.73 -15.83 9.02
C LEU A 115 -12.26 -15.94 9.10
N THR A 116 -12.77 -16.67 10.08
CA THR A 116 -14.17 -16.56 10.51
C THR A 116 -14.22 -15.56 11.65
N ILE A 117 -14.92 -14.43 11.41
CA ILE A 117 -15.01 -13.30 12.33
C ILE A 117 -16.48 -13.16 12.76
N VAL A 118 -16.71 -13.20 14.06
CA VAL A 118 -18.02 -12.89 14.63
C VAL A 118 -17.99 -11.44 15.10
N VAL A 119 -18.96 -10.65 14.65
CA VAL A 119 -19.14 -9.26 15.06
C VAL A 119 -20.46 -9.15 15.79
N ASP A 120 -20.39 -9.00 17.10
CA ASP A 120 -21.54 -8.74 17.96
C ASP A 120 -21.73 -7.22 18.09
N TYR A 121 -22.91 -6.70 17.71
CA TYR A 121 -23.19 -5.27 17.72
C TYR A 121 -24.69 -4.97 17.74
N GLY A 122 -25.01 -3.73 18.09
CA GLY A 122 -26.39 -3.25 18.03
C GLY A 122 -27.33 -3.90 19.03
N GLY A 123 -26.81 -4.23 20.25
CA GLY A 123 -27.60 -4.78 21.36
C GLY A 123 -28.24 -3.68 22.20
N PRO A 124 -29.42 -3.12 21.79
CA PRO A 124 -30.13 -2.15 22.60
C PRO A 124 -30.76 -2.80 23.82
N ASN A 125 -30.90 -2.02 24.89
CA ASN A 125 -31.70 -2.46 26.04
C ASN A 125 -33.19 -2.48 25.65
N VAL A 126 -33.79 -3.66 25.61
CA VAL A 126 -35.18 -3.89 25.17
C VAL A 126 -36.22 -3.09 25.99
N ALA A 127 -35.88 -2.75 27.24
CA ALA A 127 -36.76 -2.03 28.15
C ALA A 127 -36.71 -0.51 28.01
N LYS A 128 -35.95 0.05 27.06
CA LYS A 128 -35.81 1.50 26.89
C LYS A 128 -35.98 1.92 25.43
N PRO A 129 -36.55 3.12 25.17
CA PRO A 129 -36.61 3.67 23.83
C PRO A 129 -35.21 3.79 23.19
N LEU A 130 -35.13 3.52 21.90
CA LEU A 130 -33.90 3.73 21.14
C LEU A 130 -33.53 5.21 21.10
N HIS A 131 -32.23 5.48 21.20
CA HIS A 131 -31.71 6.84 21.06
C HIS A 131 -30.39 6.81 20.22
N VAL A 132 -29.86 7.97 19.88
CA VAL A 132 -28.69 8.14 19.01
C VAL A 132 -27.46 7.33 19.45
N GLY A 133 -27.31 7.08 20.74
CA GLY A 133 -26.22 6.23 21.27
C GLY A 133 -26.27 4.79 20.77
N HIS A 134 -27.46 4.22 20.56
CA HIS A 134 -27.64 2.89 19.98
C HIS A 134 -27.27 2.86 18.49
N LEU A 135 -27.60 3.92 17.76
CA LEU A 135 -27.25 4.06 16.35
C LEU A 135 -25.74 4.02 16.14
N ARG A 136 -24.97 4.65 17.03
CA ARG A 136 -23.50 4.67 16.93
C ARG A 136 -22.90 3.26 16.93
N SER A 137 -23.27 2.41 17.90
CA SER A 137 -22.74 1.04 17.98
C SER A 137 -23.20 0.19 16.80
N ALA A 138 -24.44 0.34 16.33
CA ALA A 138 -24.96 -0.36 15.17
C ALA A 138 -24.21 0.01 13.87
N VAL A 139 -23.99 1.30 13.63
CA VAL A 139 -23.26 1.79 12.44
C VAL A 139 -21.80 1.31 12.46
N ILE A 140 -21.14 1.42 13.59
CA ILE A 140 -19.75 0.94 13.73
C ILE A 140 -19.66 -0.55 13.47
N GLY A 141 -20.50 -1.36 14.11
CA GLY A 141 -20.48 -2.82 13.95
C GLY A 141 -20.78 -3.26 12.52
N GLU A 142 -21.82 -2.68 11.90
CA GLU A 142 -22.14 -2.95 10.50
C GLU A 142 -21.01 -2.54 9.55
N SER A 143 -20.35 -1.40 9.80
CA SER A 143 -19.19 -0.97 9.01
C SER A 143 -18.02 -1.94 9.12
N VAL A 144 -17.69 -2.38 10.33
CA VAL A 144 -16.63 -3.37 10.58
C VAL A 144 -16.97 -4.70 9.88
N LYS A 145 -18.21 -5.17 9.98
CA LYS A 145 -18.70 -6.36 9.30
C LYS A 145 -18.51 -6.26 7.78
N ARG A 146 -18.95 -5.15 7.18
CA ARG A 146 -18.83 -4.92 5.72
C ARG A 146 -17.38 -4.85 5.27
N ILE A 147 -16.52 -4.15 6.01
CA ILE A 147 -15.09 -4.07 5.71
C ILE A 147 -14.46 -5.47 5.75
N ALA A 148 -14.71 -6.23 6.80
CA ALA A 148 -14.15 -7.58 6.93
C ALA A 148 -14.64 -8.52 5.81
N LYS A 149 -15.93 -8.46 5.42
CA LYS A 149 -16.45 -9.18 4.25
C LYS A 149 -15.78 -8.74 2.95
N PHE A 150 -15.62 -7.43 2.75
CA PHE A 150 -14.96 -6.87 1.58
C PHE A 150 -13.50 -7.33 1.48
N MET A 151 -12.81 -7.44 2.62
CA MET A 151 -11.45 -8.00 2.70
C MET A 151 -11.37 -9.50 2.46
N GLY A 152 -12.50 -10.19 2.27
CA GLY A 152 -12.55 -11.60 1.92
C GLY A 152 -12.60 -12.56 3.11
N HIS A 153 -12.94 -12.07 4.29
CA HIS A 153 -13.17 -12.91 5.49
C HIS A 153 -14.59 -13.47 5.51
N ASN A 154 -14.77 -14.60 6.21
CA ASN A 154 -16.09 -15.15 6.55
C ASN A 154 -16.62 -14.39 7.76
N VAL A 155 -17.68 -13.60 7.60
CA VAL A 155 -18.16 -12.77 8.71
C VAL A 155 -19.59 -13.11 9.07
N ILE A 156 -19.78 -13.39 10.35
CA ILE A 156 -21.08 -13.63 11.01
C ILE A 156 -21.37 -12.33 11.78
N GLY A 157 -22.49 -11.67 11.46
CA GLY A 157 -22.95 -10.52 12.23
C GLY A 157 -24.00 -11.00 13.21
N ASP A 158 -23.75 -10.83 14.49
CA ASP A 158 -24.75 -11.02 15.55
C ASP A 158 -25.31 -9.64 15.94
N CYS A 159 -26.53 -9.37 15.50
CA CYS A 159 -27.16 -8.08 15.71
C CYS A 159 -28.63 -8.27 16.09
N LEU A 160 -28.95 -7.91 17.30
CA LEU A 160 -30.32 -8.03 17.82
C LEU A 160 -31.36 -7.22 17.01
N LEU A 161 -30.95 -6.15 16.34
CA LEU A 161 -31.86 -5.36 15.49
C LEU A 161 -32.34 -6.12 14.24
N TYR A 162 -31.61 -7.17 13.79
CA TYR A 162 -32.00 -7.99 12.65
C TYR A 162 -32.77 -9.24 13.03
N THR A 163 -32.73 -9.63 14.30
CA THR A 163 -33.32 -10.87 14.80
C THR A 163 -34.56 -10.64 15.66
N SER A 164 -34.91 -9.39 15.91
CA SER A 164 -36.19 -9.06 16.55
C SER A 164 -37.36 -9.28 15.60
N PRO A 165 -38.45 -9.97 16.01
CA PRO A 165 -39.66 -10.17 15.21
C PRO A 165 -40.37 -8.87 14.90
#